data_f940a6a637d474e1005069179b48392c
#
_entry.id   f940a6a637d474e1005069179b48392c
#
_cell.length_a   1.000
_cell.length_b   1.000
_cell.length_c   1.000
_cell.angle_alpha   90.00
_cell.angle_beta   90.00
_cell.angle_gamma   90.00
#
_symmetry.space_group_name_H-M   'P 1'
#
loop_
_entity.id
_entity.type
_entity.pdbx_description
1 polymer ?
#
loop_
_entity_poly.entity_id
_entity_poly.type
_entity_poly.pdbx_seq_one_letter_code
_entity_poly.pdbx_strand_id
1 'polypeptide(L)'
;PDGNRRMYEYCVSRSVPHLNTGKFIVATSNNEIGKLESIYDQAKSAGVIDIEKVSGIHVSNVEPLIKCVEGLYVPSSGIVDTSALMRSYLGDIEDKGGMVSYNTFLKCADLSDNLFKIIVTQNNEEIEINSHILINASGIFAEKVANNFLFLDKSNIPKTYFAKGNYFETGKNLGIKHLIYPVPNEASLGLHLGLDMGMTVRFGPDVEWTDEINYTVDIDREEMFFNDIVKYIPSIDRSLLKPGYSGIRPKLKNQGEGKSDFKIDCVKQHGIDNLINLFGMESPGLTSSLVIADYVSELVD
;
A
#
# COMPACT_ATOMS: atom_id res chain seq x y z
N PRO A 1 -12.53 -5.01 4.36
CA PRO A 1 -13.73 -4.14 4.41
C PRO A 1 -13.69 -3.17 5.58
N ASP A 2 -13.41 -3.65 6.80
CA ASP A 2 -13.46 -2.82 8.01
C ASP A 2 -12.47 -1.65 7.98
N GLY A 3 -11.22 -1.88 7.57
CA GLY A 3 -10.23 -0.81 7.42
C GLY A 3 -10.67 0.29 6.44
N ASN A 4 -11.33 -0.07 5.34
CA ASN A 4 -11.88 0.90 4.39
C ASN A 4 -12.97 1.78 5.04
N ARG A 5 -13.95 1.17 5.71
CA ARG A 5 -15.02 1.90 6.41
C ARG A 5 -14.44 2.85 7.46
N ARG A 6 -13.54 2.37 8.32
CA ARG A 6 -12.89 3.18 9.37
C ARG A 6 -12.04 4.31 8.81
N MET A 7 -11.37 4.09 7.66
CA MET A 7 -10.62 5.13 6.98
C MET A 7 -11.53 6.29 6.56
N TYR A 8 -12.70 6.01 5.96
CA TYR A 8 -13.66 7.05 5.62
C TYR A 8 -14.20 7.79 6.87
N GLU A 9 -14.58 7.04 7.91
CA GLU A 9 -15.04 7.62 9.18
C GLU A 9 -14.00 8.56 9.79
N TYR A 10 -12.73 8.13 9.79
CA TYR A 10 -11.61 8.94 10.26
C TYR A 10 -11.43 10.20 9.42
N CYS A 11 -11.36 10.04 8.10
CA CYS A 11 -11.19 11.17 7.18
C CYS A 11 -12.28 12.22 7.34
N VAL A 12 -13.55 11.80 7.49
CA VAL A 12 -14.69 12.71 7.75
C VAL A 12 -14.51 13.42 9.09
N SER A 13 -14.19 12.67 10.16
CA SER A 13 -14.09 13.22 11.52
C SER A 13 -12.92 14.21 11.69
N ARG A 14 -11.86 14.06 10.92
CA ARG A 14 -10.65 14.87 10.96
C ARG A 14 -10.51 15.85 9.79
N SER A 15 -11.51 15.93 8.93
CA SER A 15 -11.47 16.78 7.72
C SER A 15 -10.28 16.47 6.81
N VAL A 16 -9.85 15.19 6.75
CA VAL A 16 -8.81 14.75 5.83
C VAL A 16 -9.41 14.68 4.42
N PRO A 17 -8.81 15.34 3.41
CA PRO A 17 -9.31 15.29 2.04
C PRO A 17 -9.31 13.86 1.49
N HIS A 18 -10.46 13.44 1.00
CA HIS A 18 -10.67 12.13 0.39
C HIS A 18 -11.81 12.19 -0.62
N LEU A 19 -11.83 11.26 -1.57
CA LEU A 19 -12.91 11.15 -2.55
C LEU A 19 -13.35 9.70 -2.65
N ASN A 20 -14.64 9.47 -2.56
CA ASN A 20 -15.26 8.19 -2.86
C ASN A 20 -15.51 8.13 -4.38
N THR A 21 -14.51 7.69 -5.13
CA THR A 21 -14.57 7.64 -6.59
C THR A 21 -15.28 6.41 -7.12
N GLY A 22 -15.38 5.35 -6.32
CA GLY A 22 -15.70 4.02 -6.84
C GLY A 22 -14.57 3.45 -7.69
N LYS A 23 -14.70 2.17 -8.03
CA LYS A 23 -13.71 1.45 -8.83
C LYS A 23 -14.39 0.45 -9.77
N PHE A 24 -13.94 0.40 -11.00
CA PHE A 24 -14.22 -0.71 -11.91
C PHE A 24 -13.01 -1.66 -11.99
N ILE A 25 -13.25 -2.96 -11.82
CA ILE A 25 -12.29 -4.01 -12.18
C ILE A 25 -12.78 -4.55 -13.52
N VAL A 26 -11.94 -4.52 -14.56
CA VAL A 26 -12.39 -4.74 -15.93
C VAL A 26 -11.67 -5.90 -16.61
N ALA A 27 -12.43 -6.75 -17.30
CA ALA A 27 -11.94 -7.74 -18.25
C ALA A 27 -11.92 -7.12 -19.66
N THR A 28 -10.76 -7.06 -20.28
CA THR A 28 -10.59 -6.48 -21.62
C THR A 28 -10.85 -7.50 -22.73
N SER A 29 -10.87 -8.78 -22.38
CA SER A 29 -11.13 -9.90 -23.30
C SER A 29 -11.96 -11.00 -22.62
N ASN A 30 -12.61 -11.84 -23.44
CA ASN A 30 -13.39 -12.96 -22.93
C ASN A 30 -12.56 -13.98 -22.12
N ASN A 31 -11.27 -14.10 -22.40
CA ASN A 31 -10.37 -15.00 -21.68
C ASN A 31 -10.13 -14.57 -20.23
N GLU A 32 -10.43 -13.32 -19.89
CA GLU A 32 -10.24 -12.74 -18.55
C GLU A 32 -11.49 -12.88 -17.68
N ILE A 33 -12.67 -13.25 -18.23
CA ILE A 33 -13.94 -13.34 -17.51
C ILE A 33 -13.85 -14.32 -16.34
N GLY A 34 -13.27 -15.50 -16.54
CA GLY A 34 -13.12 -16.50 -15.46
C GLY A 34 -12.30 -15.98 -14.27
N LYS A 35 -11.31 -15.12 -14.53
CA LYS A 35 -10.52 -14.48 -13.48
C LYS A 35 -11.29 -13.36 -12.79
N LEU A 36 -12.10 -12.60 -13.55
CA LEU A 36 -12.99 -11.59 -13.00
C LEU A 36 -14.00 -12.22 -12.02
N GLU A 37 -14.59 -13.37 -12.40
CA GLU A 37 -15.47 -14.16 -11.53
C GLU A 37 -14.76 -14.59 -10.25
N SER A 38 -13.54 -15.11 -10.34
CA SER A 38 -12.76 -15.50 -9.17
C SER A 38 -12.49 -14.30 -8.22
N ILE A 39 -12.24 -13.11 -8.77
CA ILE A 39 -12.09 -11.88 -7.98
C ILE A 39 -13.40 -11.53 -7.27
N TYR A 40 -14.54 -11.66 -7.97
CA TYR A 40 -15.85 -11.41 -7.36
C TYR A 40 -16.12 -12.35 -6.18
N ASP A 41 -15.90 -13.66 -6.37
CA ASP A 41 -16.13 -14.67 -5.33
C ASP A 41 -15.20 -14.46 -4.11
N GLN A 42 -13.93 -14.15 -4.35
CA GLN A 42 -12.98 -13.83 -3.29
C GLN A 42 -13.39 -12.56 -2.52
N ALA A 43 -13.83 -11.52 -3.21
CA ALA A 43 -14.29 -10.29 -2.59
C ALA A 43 -15.53 -10.54 -1.71
N LYS A 44 -16.52 -11.29 -2.22
CA LYS A 44 -17.71 -11.69 -1.45
C LYS A 44 -17.34 -12.50 -0.22
N SER A 45 -16.45 -13.48 -0.36
CA SER A 45 -15.96 -14.31 0.75
C SER A 45 -15.20 -13.49 1.80
N ALA A 46 -14.53 -12.41 1.38
CA ALA A 46 -13.85 -11.47 2.27
C ALA A 46 -14.79 -10.42 2.89
N GLY A 47 -16.10 -10.49 2.64
CA GLY A 47 -17.11 -9.60 3.23
C GLY A 47 -17.30 -8.27 2.48
N VAL A 48 -16.87 -8.15 1.22
CA VAL A 48 -17.21 -7.00 0.37
C VAL A 48 -18.67 -7.14 -0.10
N ILE A 49 -19.57 -6.39 0.50
CA ILE A 49 -21.01 -6.53 0.27
C ILE A 49 -21.51 -5.77 -0.96
N ASP A 50 -20.83 -4.69 -1.33
CA ASP A 50 -21.23 -3.69 -2.34
C ASP A 50 -20.61 -3.91 -3.72
N ILE A 51 -19.92 -5.03 -3.95
CA ILE A 51 -19.37 -5.37 -5.27
C ILE A 51 -20.47 -5.90 -6.20
N GLU A 52 -20.55 -5.35 -7.41
CA GLU A 52 -21.57 -5.64 -8.40
C GLU A 52 -20.95 -6.05 -9.74
N LYS A 53 -21.59 -7.01 -10.44
CA LYS A 53 -21.21 -7.37 -11.82
C LYS A 53 -21.88 -6.41 -12.79
N VAL A 54 -21.12 -5.88 -13.75
CA VAL A 54 -21.60 -4.91 -14.73
C VAL A 54 -21.13 -5.28 -16.13
N SER A 55 -21.95 -4.99 -17.15
CA SER A 55 -21.55 -5.22 -18.54
C SER A 55 -20.51 -4.19 -19.01
N GLY A 56 -19.70 -4.54 -20.02
CA GLY A 56 -18.78 -3.61 -20.64
C GLY A 56 -19.48 -2.38 -21.25
N ILE A 57 -20.73 -2.55 -21.72
CA ILE A 57 -21.57 -1.43 -22.19
C ILE A 57 -21.85 -0.45 -21.05
N HIS A 58 -22.20 -0.97 -19.86
CA HIS A 58 -22.42 -0.13 -18.69
C HIS A 58 -21.15 0.66 -18.34
N VAL A 59 -20.00 0.00 -18.27
CA VAL A 59 -18.72 0.66 -18.01
C VAL A 59 -18.44 1.77 -19.05
N SER A 60 -18.61 1.48 -20.35
CA SER A 60 -18.36 2.47 -21.41
C SER A 60 -19.36 3.64 -21.40
N ASN A 61 -20.58 3.45 -20.89
CA ASN A 61 -21.55 4.55 -20.72
C ASN A 61 -21.16 5.48 -19.56
N VAL A 62 -20.56 4.94 -18.50
CA VAL A 62 -20.12 5.71 -17.33
C VAL A 62 -18.76 6.34 -17.57
N GLU A 63 -17.85 5.57 -18.20
CA GLU A 63 -16.47 5.96 -18.54
C GLU A 63 -16.21 5.75 -20.04
N PRO A 64 -16.53 6.75 -20.90
CA PRO A 64 -16.53 6.57 -22.35
C PRO A 64 -15.19 6.18 -22.98
N LEU A 65 -14.06 6.50 -22.31
CA LEU A 65 -12.73 6.12 -22.76
C LEU A 65 -12.42 4.65 -22.49
N ILE A 66 -13.13 4.01 -21.56
CA ILE A 66 -12.83 2.65 -21.13
C ILE A 66 -13.54 1.64 -22.05
N LYS A 67 -12.77 0.65 -22.52
CA LYS A 67 -13.24 -0.47 -23.32
C LYS A 67 -12.97 -1.78 -22.59
N CYS A 68 -14.02 -2.52 -22.32
CA CYS A 68 -13.97 -3.85 -21.71
C CYS A 68 -15.16 -4.69 -22.14
N VAL A 69 -15.10 -5.99 -21.91
CA VAL A 69 -16.19 -6.92 -22.19
C VAL A 69 -17.13 -7.06 -20.99
N GLU A 70 -16.55 -7.03 -19.79
CA GLU A 70 -17.28 -7.15 -18.52
C GLU A 70 -16.50 -6.46 -17.41
N GLY A 71 -17.18 -6.09 -16.32
CA GLY A 71 -16.56 -5.44 -15.16
C GLY A 71 -17.20 -5.81 -13.84
N LEU A 72 -16.49 -5.47 -12.77
CA LEU A 72 -17.03 -5.42 -11.41
C LEU A 72 -16.99 -3.96 -10.96
N TYR A 73 -18.07 -3.49 -10.37
CA TYR A 73 -18.12 -2.17 -9.75
C TYR A 73 -18.04 -2.28 -8.24
N VAL A 74 -17.19 -1.50 -7.61
CA VAL A 74 -17.00 -1.43 -6.15
C VAL A 74 -17.16 0.02 -5.71
N PRO A 75 -18.37 0.45 -5.31
CA PRO A 75 -18.65 1.85 -4.98
C PRO A 75 -17.89 2.35 -3.75
N SER A 76 -17.57 1.48 -2.78
CA SER A 76 -16.83 1.87 -1.56
C SER A 76 -15.35 2.17 -1.77
N SER A 77 -14.81 2.00 -2.98
CA SER A 77 -13.42 2.34 -3.29
C SER A 77 -13.24 3.86 -3.45
N GLY A 78 -12.05 4.35 -3.12
CA GLY A 78 -11.76 5.78 -3.25
C GLY A 78 -10.29 6.10 -3.08
N ILE A 79 -9.99 7.38 -2.94
CA ILE A 79 -8.66 7.93 -2.76
C ILE A 79 -8.61 8.84 -1.54
N VAL A 80 -7.45 8.99 -0.96
CA VAL A 80 -7.19 9.85 0.20
C VAL A 80 -5.92 10.66 -0.01
N ASP A 81 -5.90 11.91 0.45
CA ASP A 81 -4.66 12.67 0.59
C ASP A 81 -3.81 12.07 1.71
N THR A 82 -2.84 11.25 1.32
CA THR A 82 -1.97 10.55 2.27
C THR A 82 -1.12 11.49 3.12
N SER A 83 -0.72 12.64 2.58
CA SER A 83 0.04 13.64 3.31
C SER A 83 -0.82 14.33 4.38
N ALA A 84 -2.06 14.67 4.04
CA ALA A 84 -3.02 15.22 5.02
C ALA A 84 -3.37 14.17 6.09
N LEU A 85 -3.55 12.91 5.70
CA LEU A 85 -3.80 11.80 6.63
C LEU A 85 -2.65 11.64 7.64
N MET A 86 -1.39 11.63 7.17
CA MET A 86 -0.23 11.53 8.08
C MET A 86 -0.11 12.74 9.01
N ARG A 87 -0.39 13.95 8.52
CA ARG A 87 -0.44 15.15 9.38
C ARG A 87 -1.54 15.06 10.45
N SER A 88 -2.69 14.47 10.08
CA SER A 88 -3.79 14.25 11.03
C SER A 88 -3.39 13.25 12.11
N TYR A 89 -2.73 12.15 11.74
CA TYR A 89 -2.19 11.20 12.73
C TYR A 89 -1.15 11.83 13.64
N LEU A 90 -0.28 12.69 13.10
CA LEU A 90 0.68 13.46 13.92
C LEU A 90 -0.04 14.35 14.95
N GLY A 91 -1.07 15.08 14.52
CA GLY A 91 -1.88 15.87 15.45
C GLY A 91 -2.53 15.01 16.55
N ASP A 92 -3.07 13.83 16.21
CA ASP A 92 -3.64 12.91 17.20
C ASP A 92 -2.60 12.38 18.21
N ILE A 93 -1.34 12.18 17.78
CA ILE A 93 -0.22 11.79 18.66
C ILE A 93 0.07 12.93 19.63
N GLU A 94 0.22 14.16 19.12
CA GLU A 94 0.55 15.36 19.91
C GLU A 94 -0.57 15.70 20.90
N ASP A 95 -1.83 15.62 20.49
CA ASP A 95 -3.01 15.87 21.34
C ASP A 95 -3.09 14.88 22.52
N LYS A 96 -2.50 13.69 22.38
CA LYS A 96 -2.42 12.68 23.45
C LYS A 96 -1.10 12.74 24.23
N GLY A 97 -0.29 13.77 24.04
CA GLY A 97 0.97 13.96 24.74
C GLY A 97 2.14 13.14 24.19
N GLY A 98 1.95 12.48 23.05
CA GLY A 98 3.05 11.82 22.33
C GLY A 98 3.90 12.83 21.56
N MET A 99 5.04 12.36 21.04
CA MET A 99 5.89 13.18 20.18
C MET A 99 6.47 12.38 19.02
N VAL A 100 6.78 13.06 17.92
CA VAL A 100 7.51 12.50 16.78
C VAL A 100 8.87 13.17 16.68
N SER A 101 9.93 12.36 16.71
CA SER A 101 11.30 12.84 16.57
C SER A 101 11.81 12.57 15.16
N TYR A 102 12.01 13.61 14.37
CA TYR A 102 12.53 13.54 13.02
C TYR A 102 14.06 13.41 13.01
N ASN A 103 14.60 12.87 11.90
CA ASN A 103 16.05 12.68 11.72
C ASN A 103 16.69 11.88 12.85
N THR A 104 15.93 10.91 13.38
CA THR A 104 16.33 10.07 14.50
C THR A 104 16.42 8.63 14.03
N PHE A 105 17.59 8.02 14.15
CA PHE A 105 17.88 6.69 13.62
C PHE A 105 18.19 5.73 14.78
N LEU A 106 17.56 4.56 14.76
CA LEU A 106 17.90 3.50 15.69
C LEU A 106 19.33 3.01 15.43
N LYS A 107 20.19 3.07 16.44
CA LYS A 107 21.51 2.45 16.44
C LYS A 107 21.45 1.01 16.91
N CYS A 108 20.89 0.77 18.10
CA CYS A 108 20.63 -0.56 18.65
C CYS A 108 19.57 -0.46 19.76
N ALA A 109 19.00 -1.60 20.12
CA ALA A 109 18.20 -1.73 21.32
C ALA A 109 18.61 -3.01 22.07
N ASP A 110 18.64 -2.92 23.42
CA ASP A 110 18.88 -4.03 24.32
C ASP A 110 17.70 -4.18 25.29
N LEU A 111 17.59 -5.33 25.95
CA LEU A 111 16.53 -5.64 26.89
C LEU A 111 17.15 -6.05 28.24
N SER A 112 16.82 -5.35 29.30
CA SER A 112 17.27 -5.63 30.65
C SER A 112 16.15 -5.32 31.65
N ASP A 113 15.84 -6.24 32.53
CA ASP A 113 14.81 -6.07 33.59
C ASP A 113 13.43 -5.65 33.03
N ASN A 114 13.01 -6.24 31.90
CA ASN A 114 11.78 -5.93 31.16
C ASN A 114 11.72 -4.46 30.67
N LEU A 115 12.85 -3.81 30.50
CA LEU A 115 12.96 -2.47 29.99
C LEU A 115 13.81 -2.46 28.73
N PHE A 116 13.27 -1.96 27.62
CA PHE A 116 14.02 -1.76 26.38
C PHE A 116 14.90 -0.53 26.52
N LYS A 117 16.21 -0.71 26.41
CA LYS A 117 17.22 0.35 26.34
C LYS A 117 17.55 0.61 24.88
N ILE A 118 17.09 1.73 24.37
CA ILE A 118 17.12 2.07 22.95
C ILE A 118 18.14 3.18 22.75
N ILE A 119 19.17 2.93 21.95
CA ILE A 119 20.13 3.97 21.53
C ILE A 119 19.74 4.46 20.15
N VAL A 120 19.46 5.74 20.06
CA VAL A 120 19.20 6.44 18.80
C VAL A 120 20.29 7.47 18.51
N THR A 121 20.45 7.77 17.22
CA THR A 121 21.33 8.86 16.77
C THR A 121 20.47 9.97 16.19
N GLN A 122 20.64 11.18 16.71
CA GLN A 122 20.02 12.40 16.21
C GLN A 122 21.09 13.51 16.15
N ASN A 123 21.22 14.18 15.00
CA ASN A 123 22.23 15.23 14.78
C ASN A 123 23.68 14.82 15.14
N ASN A 124 24.05 13.57 14.91
CA ASN A 124 25.32 12.95 15.27
C ASN A 124 25.55 12.75 16.79
N GLU A 125 24.54 12.97 17.61
CA GLU A 125 24.59 12.66 19.05
C GLU A 125 23.82 11.38 19.33
N GLU A 126 24.31 10.59 20.29
CA GLU A 126 23.62 9.39 20.77
C GLU A 126 22.74 9.76 21.95
N ILE A 127 21.49 9.30 21.90
CA ILE A 127 20.49 9.51 22.93
C ILE A 127 19.99 8.14 23.38
N GLU A 128 20.00 7.90 24.70
CA GLU A 128 19.39 6.71 25.29
C GLU A 128 17.92 6.99 25.65
N ILE A 129 17.05 6.08 25.24
CA ILE A 129 15.61 6.08 25.53
C ILE A 129 15.27 4.76 26.19
N ASN A 130 14.52 4.82 27.28
CA ASN A 130 14.00 3.65 27.99
C ASN A 130 12.50 3.51 27.72
N SER A 131 12.04 2.30 27.38
CA SER A 131 10.63 2.03 27.12
C SER A 131 10.21 0.66 27.60
N HIS A 132 8.98 0.52 28.05
CA HIS A 132 8.37 -0.77 28.38
C HIS A 132 7.78 -1.48 27.17
N ILE A 133 7.49 -0.76 26.10
CA ILE A 133 6.92 -1.28 24.86
C ILE A 133 7.79 -0.81 23.69
N LEU A 134 8.10 -1.71 22.78
CA LEU A 134 8.86 -1.40 21.56
C LEU A 134 8.12 -1.93 20.33
N ILE A 135 7.73 -1.03 19.43
CA ILE A 135 7.01 -1.37 18.20
C ILE A 135 7.86 -0.96 17.00
N ASN A 136 8.27 -1.94 16.21
CA ASN A 136 8.97 -1.73 14.96
C ASN A 136 7.96 -1.61 13.80
N ALA A 137 7.60 -0.40 13.43
CA ALA A 137 6.72 -0.06 12.32
C ALA A 137 7.46 0.65 11.17
N SER A 138 8.73 0.30 10.94
CA SER A 138 9.65 1.03 10.05
C SER A 138 9.54 0.64 8.56
N GLY A 139 8.48 -0.07 8.16
CA GLY A 139 8.14 -0.33 6.76
C GLY A 139 9.24 -1.10 6.02
N ILE A 140 9.79 -0.52 4.94
CA ILE A 140 10.87 -1.13 4.15
C ILE A 140 12.17 -1.33 4.95
N PHE A 141 12.31 -0.69 6.10
CA PHE A 141 13.46 -0.83 6.99
C PHE A 141 13.21 -1.78 8.17
N ALA A 142 12.05 -2.45 8.24
CA ALA A 142 11.67 -3.26 9.41
C ALA A 142 12.68 -4.39 9.70
N GLU A 143 13.18 -5.08 8.67
CA GLU A 143 14.25 -6.07 8.80
C GLU A 143 15.53 -5.44 9.36
N LYS A 144 15.97 -4.31 8.78
CA LYS A 144 17.18 -3.61 9.21
C LYS A 144 17.08 -3.14 10.67
N VAL A 145 15.93 -2.61 11.07
CA VAL A 145 15.68 -2.18 12.44
C VAL A 145 15.69 -3.37 13.40
N ALA A 146 14.98 -4.45 13.08
CA ALA A 146 14.97 -5.67 13.90
C ALA A 146 16.35 -6.30 14.04
N ASN A 147 17.20 -6.23 13.01
CA ASN A 147 18.60 -6.70 13.07
C ASN A 147 19.46 -5.92 14.08
N ASN A 148 19.05 -4.73 14.49
CA ASN A 148 19.73 -3.94 15.50
C ASN A 148 19.17 -4.17 16.92
N PHE A 149 18.21 -5.09 17.12
CA PHE A 149 17.79 -5.56 18.43
C PHE A 149 18.75 -6.63 18.92
N LEU A 150 19.56 -6.33 19.94
CA LEU A 150 20.64 -7.21 20.42
C LEU A 150 20.10 -8.47 21.10
N PHE A 151 18.92 -8.39 21.68
CA PHE A 151 18.22 -9.45 22.37
C PHE A 151 17.38 -10.36 21.45
N LEU A 152 17.15 -9.97 20.18
CA LEU A 152 16.29 -10.73 19.27
C LEU A 152 17.10 -11.77 18.50
N ASP A 153 16.65 -13.04 18.52
CA ASP A 153 17.21 -14.09 17.68
C ASP A 153 16.97 -13.75 16.19
N LYS A 154 18.06 -13.71 15.43
CA LYS A 154 18.04 -13.33 14.01
C LYS A 154 17.25 -14.30 13.14
N SER A 155 17.04 -15.54 13.59
CA SER A 155 16.18 -16.52 12.91
C SER A 155 14.70 -16.12 12.88
N ASN A 156 14.26 -15.24 13.78
CA ASN A 156 12.91 -14.69 13.82
C ASN A 156 12.70 -13.55 12.81
N ILE A 157 13.77 -13.00 12.23
CA ILE A 157 13.72 -11.85 11.35
C ILE A 157 13.57 -12.31 9.90
N PRO A 158 12.42 -12.07 9.25
CA PRO A 158 12.25 -12.44 7.85
C PRO A 158 13.10 -11.53 6.96
N LYS A 159 13.63 -12.11 5.87
CA LYS A 159 14.29 -11.33 4.83
C LYS A 159 13.28 -10.49 4.08
N THR A 160 13.65 -9.24 3.80
CA THR A 160 12.85 -8.30 2.98
C THR A 160 13.42 -8.26 1.57
N TYR A 161 12.54 -8.39 0.59
CA TYR A 161 12.82 -8.20 -0.84
C TYR A 161 12.10 -6.96 -1.32
N PHE A 162 12.70 -6.23 -2.25
CA PHE A 162 12.14 -4.98 -2.73
C PHE A 162 11.47 -5.16 -4.09
N ALA A 163 10.19 -4.85 -4.16
CA ALA A 163 9.43 -4.81 -5.40
C ALA A 163 9.01 -3.36 -5.68
N LYS A 164 9.79 -2.68 -6.52
CA LYS A 164 9.51 -1.32 -6.95
C LYS A 164 8.30 -1.30 -7.88
N GLY A 165 7.49 -0.29 -7.75
CA GLY A 165 6.37 0.00 -8.62
C GLY A 165 6.54 1.37 -9.24
N ASN A 166 6.70 1.42 -10.56
CA ASN A 166 6.79 2.67 -11.29
C ASN A 166 5.39 3.16 -11.66
N TYR A 167 5.23 4.47 -11.77
CA TYR A 167 4.01 5.13 -12.24
C TYR A 167 4.32 6.11 -13.35
N PHE A 168 3.45 6.11 -14.34
CA PHE A 168 3.39 7.14 -15.37
C PHE A 168 2.11 7.97 -15.20
N GLU A 169 2.15 9.24 -15.52
CA GLU A 169 1.03 10.16 -15.35
C GLU A 169 0.78 10.98 -16.60
N THR A 170 -0.44 11.48 -16.74
CA THR A 170 -0.82 12.29 -17.92
C THR A 170 -0.69 13.79 -17.69
N GLY A 171 -0.42 14.22 -16.45
CA GLY A 171 -0.39 15.62 -16.06
C GLY A 171 -1.74 16.35 -16.18
N LYS A 172 -2.83 15.64 -16.50
CA LYS A 172 -4.18 16.22 -16.63
C LYS A 172 -5.27 15.20 -16.34
N ASN A 173 -6.47 15.71 -16.10
CA ASN A 173 -7.69 14.92 -16.08
C ASN A 173 -8.10 14.53 -17.53
N LEU A 174 -8.46 13.26 -17.73
CA LEU A 174 -8.97 12.73 -19.00
C LEU A 174 -10.51 12.63 -19.03
N GLY A 175 -11.21 13.22 -18.06
CA GLY A 175 -12.64 13.06 -17.88
C GLY A 175 -13.06 11.78 -17.17
N ILE A 176 -12.10 10.98 -16.71
CA ILE A 176 -12.31 9.75 -15.95
C ILE A 176 -12.60 10.11 -14.50
N LYS A 177 -13.59 9.44 -13.91
CA LYS A 177 -14.07 9.70 -12.54
C LYS A 177 -13.84 8.55 -11.59
N HIS A 178 -13.64 7.33 -12.11
CA HIS A 178 -13.49 6.11 -11.33
C HIS A 178 -12.07 5.55 -11.44
N LEU A 179 -11.65 4.78 -10.44
CA LEU A 179 -10.46 3.95 -10.55
C LEU A 179 -10.73 2.78 -11.51
N ILE A 180 -9.81 2.47 -12.41
CA ILE A 180 -9.96 1.38 -13.38
C ILE A 180 -8.83 0.37 -13.20
N TYR A 181 -9.18 -0.86 -12.86
CA TYR A 181 -8.24 -1.94 -12.57
C TYR A 181 -8.45 -3.09 -13.55
N PRO A 182 -7.66 -3.15 -14.64
CA PRO A 182 -7.71 -4.31 -15.52
C PRO A 182 -7.34 -5.59 -14.78
N VAL A 183 -7.99 -6.69 -15.12
CA VAL A 183 -7.65 -8.00 -14.58
C VAL A 183 -6.25 -8.38 -15.02
N PRO A 184 -5.32 -8.75 -14.09
CA PRO A 184 -4.00 -9.22 -14.49
C PRO A 184 -4.08 -10.47 -15.34
N ASN A 185 -3.27 -10.59 -16.40
CA ASN A 185 -3.15 -11.79 -17.24
C ASN A 185 -1.68 -12.21 -17.37
N GLU A 186 -1.41 -13.30 -18.09
CA GLU A 186 -0.05 -13.83 -18.26
C GLU A 186 0.90 -12.84 -18.95
N ALA A 187 0.35 -11.98 -19.81
CA ALA A 187 1.11 -11.00 -20.61
C ALA A 187 1.09 -9.58 -20.01
N SER A 188 0.31 -9.33 -18.94
CA SER A 188 0.12 -8.01 -18.35
C SER A 188 -0.12 -8.10 -16.85
N LEU A 189 0.54 -7.24 -16.10
CA LEU A 189 0.32 -7.09 -14.67
C LEU A 189 -1.01 -6.41 -14.32
N GLY A 190 -1.80 -6.00 -15.35
CA GLY A 190 -3.02 -5.23 -15.16
C GLY A 190 -2.70 -3.85 -14.61
N LEU A 191 -2.03 -3.00 -15.40
CA LEU A 191 -1.70 -1.64 -14.97
C LEU A 191 -2.96 -0.86 -14.59
N HIS A 192 -3.06 -0.48 -13.34
CA HIS A 192 -4.19 0.26 -12.82
C HIS A 192 -4.20 1.70 -13.36
N LEU A 193 -5.38 2.24 -13.58
CA LEU A 193 -5.60 3.67 -13.68
C LEU A 193 -6.03 4.17 -12.29
N GLY A 194 -5.20 5.00 -11.70
CA GLY A 194 -5.46 5.72 -10.46
C GLY A 194 -5.75 7.19 -10.73
N LEU A 195 -6.27 7.86 -9.72
CA LEU A 195 -6.55 9.30 -9.70
C LEU A 195 -5.84 9.92 -8.51
N ASP A 196 -5.39 11.15 -8.64
CA ASP A 196 -4.98 11.96 -7.50
C ASP A 196 -6.14 12.85 -7.01
N MET A 197 -5.90 13.64 -5.96
CA MET A 197 -6.92 14.54 -5.40
C MET A 197 -7.35 15.64 -6.38
N GLY A 198 -6.56 15.92 -7.42
CA GLY A 198 -6.90 16.81 -8.53
C GLY A 198 -7.57 16.10 -9.70
N MET A 199 -7.88 14.79 -9.54
CA MET A 199 -8.42 13.93 -10.59
C MET A 199 -7.50 13.80 -11.80
N THR A 200 -6.18 13.99 -11.63
CA THR A 200 -5.18 13.71 -12.65
C THR A 200 -5.01 12.20 -12.76
N VAL A 201 -4.95 11.71 -13.99
CA VAL A 201 -4.81 10.29 -14.27
C VAL A 201 -3.35 9.86 -14.14
N ARG A 202 -3.14 8.76 -13.43
CA ARG A 202 -1.86 8.06 -13.32
C ARG A 202 -2.04 6.56 -13.54
N PHE A 203 -1.04 5.95 -14.16
CA PHE A 203 -1.03 4.54 -14.50
C PHE A 203 0.04 3.81 -13.71
N GLY A 204 -0.28 2.64 -13.19
CA GLY A 204 0.61 1.85 -12.38
C GLY A 204 -0.02 1.37 -11.06
N PRO A 205 0.76 0.73 -10.22
CA PRO A 205 2.18 0.44 -10.44
C PRO A 205 2.41 -0.81 -11.28
N ASP A 206 3.59 -0.90 -11.87
CA ASP A 206 4.14 -2.16 -12.33
C ASP A 206 4.85 -2.94 -11.20
N VAL A 207 5.66 -3.93 -11.57
CA VAL A 207 6.55 -4.64 -10.64
C VAL A 207 7.95 -4.75 -11.23
N GLU A 208 8.91 -4.17 -10.53
CA GLU A 208 10.34 -4.23 -10.81
C GLU A 208 11.05 -4.72 -9.56
N TRP A 209 11.62 -5.93 -9.61
CA TRP A 209 12.42 -6.44 -8.50
C TRP A 209 13.78 -5.76 -8.47
N THR A 210 14.23 -5.33 -7.29
CA THR A 210 15.49 -4.60 -7.10
C THR A 210 16.12 -4.96 -5.77
N ASP A 211 17.45 -4.88 -5.71
CA ASP A 211 18.21 -5.05 -4.47
C ASP A 211 18.50 -3.70 -3.79
N GLU A 212 18.17 -2.59 -4.45
CA GLU A 212 18.45 -1.24 -3.98
C GLU A 212 17.18 -0.42 -3.77
N ILE A 213 17.23 0.48 -2.78
CA ILE A 213 16.18 1.48 -2.55
C ILE A 213 16.45 2.68 -3.47
N ASN A 214 15.88 2.63 -4.67
CA ASN A 214 15.97 3.68 -5.68
C ASN A 214 14.58 4.06 -6.20
N TYR A 215 14.17 5.30 -5.97
CA TYR A 215 12.86 5.83 -6.35
C TYR A 215 12.84 6.50 -7.73
N THR A 216 13.93 6.45 -8.50
CA THR A 216 13.94 6.98 -9.87
C THR A 216 13.05 6.11 -10.75
N VAL A 217 12.09 6.73 -11.45
CA VAL A 217 11.23 6.02 -12.42
C VAL A 217 12.07 5.62 -13.62
N ASP A 218 11.99 4.35 -14.00
CA ASP A 218 12.63 3.85 -15.21
C ASP A 218 11.81 4.27 -16.44
N ILE A 219 12.36 5.20 -17.23
CA ILE A 219 11.69 5.74 -18.42
C ILE A 219 11.57 4.72 -19.55
N ASP A 220 12.45 3.72 -19.62
CA ASP A 220 12.43 2.71 -20.67
C ASP A 220 11.23 1.77 -20.54
N ARG A 221 10.52 1.81 -19.41
CA ARG A 221 9.29 1.06 -19.18
C ARG A 221 8.05 1.70 -19.84
N GLU A 222 8.15 2.90 -20.39
CA GLU A 222 7.04 3.66 -20.97
C GLU A 222 6.32 2.85 -22.07
N GLU A 223 7.06 2.16 -22.93
CA GLU A 223 6.48 1.35 -24.01
C GLU A 223 5.63 0.19 -23.45
N MET A 224 6.09 -0.49 -22.41
CA MET A 224 5.34 -1.54 -21.74
C MET A 224 4.03 -0.97 -21.14
N PHE A 225 4.11 0.19 -20.47
CA PHE A 225 2.95 0.87 -19.94
C PHE A 225 1.94 1.22 -21.03
N PHE A 226 2.39 1.84 -22.11
CA PHE A 226 1.53 2.18 -23.23
C PHE A 226 0.82 0.96 -23.82
N ASN A 227 1.54 -0.14 -24.06
CA ASN A 227 1.00 -1.38 -24.60
C ASN A 227 -0.05 -2.03 -23.70
N ASP A 228 0.04 -1.83 -22.38
CA ASP A 228 -0.97 -2.31 -21.43
C ASP A 228 -2.18 -1.37 -21.36
N ILE A 229 -1.95 -0.07 -21.36
CA ILE A 229 -3.01 0.95 -21.26
C ILE A 229 -3.94 0.90 -22.49
N VAL A 230 -3.41 0.75 -23.70
CA VAL A 230 -4.22 0.71 -24.92
C VAL A 230 -5.22 -0.44 -24.95
N LYS A 231 -5.03 -1.48 -24.15
CA LYS A 231 -5.97 -2.61 -24.06
C LYS A 231 -7.34 -2.18 -23.51
N TYR A 232 -7.35 -1.17 -22.62
CA TYR A 232 -8.58 -0.67 -22.01
C TYR A 232 -8.87 0.82 -22.28
N ILE A 233 -7.87 1.58 -22.78
CA ILE A 233 -8.03 2.95 -23.33
C ILE A 233 -7.44 3.00 -24.73
N PRO A 234 -8.10 2.46 -25.75
CA PRO A 234 -7.54 2.40 -27.12
C PRO A 234 -7.23 3.76 -27.73
N SER A 235 -7.87 4.82 -27.25
CA SER A 235 -7.71 6.19 -27.73
C SER A 235 -6.66 7.02 -26.99
N ILE A 236 -5.89 6.40 -26.08
CA ILE A 236 -4.86 7.13 -25.32
C ILE A 236 -3.77 7.67 -26.26
N ASP A 237 -3.44 8.94 -26.09
CA ASP A 237 -2.29 9.54 -26.78
C ASP A 237 -1.01 9.23 -25.99
N ARG A 238 -0.10 8.47 -26.61
CA ARG A 238 1.18 8.07 -26.02
C ARG A 238 1.99 9.27 -25.52
N SER A 239 1.90 10.40 -26.20
CA SER A 239 2.64 11.62 -25.84
C SER A 239 2.26 12.21 -24.48
N LEU A 240 1.11 11.79 -23.92
CA LEU A 240 0.66 12.19 -22.58
C LEU A 240 1.38 11.45 -21.45
N LEU A 241 1.94 10.27 -21.72
CA LEU A 241 2.61 9.49 -20.70
C LEU A 241 3.94 10.13 -20.31
N LYS A 242 4.07 10.51 -19.06
CA LYS A 242 5.28 11.09 -18.48
C LYS A 242 5.65 10.29 -17.23
N PRO A 243 6.95 10.12 -16.94
CA PRO A 243 7.37 9.56 -15.68
C PRO A 243 6.74 10.32 -14.51
N GLY A 244 6.06 9.62 -13.62
CA GLY A 244 5.46 10.18 -12.43
C GLY A 244 6.35 9.94 -11.20
N TYR A 245 6.00 8.97 -10.37
CA TYR A 245 6.75 8.59 -9.18
C TYR A 245 6.89 7.06 -9.09
N SER A 246 7.66 6.60 -8.13
CA SER A 246 7.74 5.18 -7.80
C SER A 246 7.59 4.95 -6.30
N GLY A 247 7.20 3.74 -5.92
CA GLY A 247 7.17 3.26 -4.55
C GLY A 247 7.84 1.90 -4.45
N ILE A 248 8.32 1.53 -3.27
CA ILE A 248 8.96 0.23 -3.05
C ILE A 248 8.14 -0.56 -2.03
N ARG A 249 7.71 -1.75 -2.41
CA ARG A 249 6.98 -2.68 -1.54
C ARG A 249 7.98 -3.60 -0.83
N PRO A 250 7.93 -3.69 0.51
CA PRO A 250 8.69 -4.69 1.25
C PRO A 250 7.99 -6.05 1.14
N LYS A 251 8.55 -6.95 0.34
CA LYS A 251 8.04 -8.31 0.17
C LYS A 251 8.75 -9.28 1.11
N LEU A 252 8.02 -10.23 1.70
CA LEU A 252 8.58 -11.30 2.53
C LEU A 252 8.87 -12.59 1.74
N LYS A 253 8.61 -12.56 0.43
CA LYS A 253 8.95 -13.62 -0.53
C LYS A 253 9.56 -13.01 -1.78
N ASN A 254 10.53 -13.70 -2.34
CA ASN A 254 11.21 -13.29 -3.56
C ASN A 254 10.32 -13.53 -4.79
N GLN A 255 10.78 -13.04 -5.94
CA GLN A 255 10.16 -13.31 -7.22
C GLN A 255 10.01 -14.82 -7.44
N GLY A 256 8.81 -15.25 -7.81
CA GLY A 256 8.51 -16.67 -8.07
C GLY A 256 8.17 -17.52 -6.86
N GLU A 257 8.33 -17.04 -5.63
CA GLU A 257 8.02 -17.79 -4.40
C GLU A 257 6.55 -17.71 -3.97
N GLY A 258 5.70 -17.10 -4.78
CA GLY A 258 4.26 -16.96 -4.54
C GLY A 258 3.91 -15.70 -3.73
N LYS A 259 2.66 -15.65 -3.24
CA LYS A 259 2.15 -14.52 -2.47
C LYS A 259 2.64 -14.58 -1.02
N SER A 260 2.91 -13.42 -0.43
CA SER A 260 3.11 -13.23 1.01
C SER A 260 2.10 -12.25 1.55
N ASP A 261 1.80 -12.35 2.83
CA ASP A 261 0.99 -11.40 3.58
C ASP A 261 1.86 -10.67 4.60
N PHE A 262 1.30 -9.70 5.30
CA PHE A 262 1.93 -9.03 6.44
C PHE A 262 2.32 -10.05 7.51
N LYS A 263 3.43 -9.81 8.17
CA LYS A 263 3.84 -10.58 9.34
C LYS A 263 3.88 -9.63 10.53
N ILE A 264 2.95 -9.82 11.46
CA ILE A 264 2.92 -9.12 12.75
C ILE A 264 3.44 -10.07 13.79
N ASP A 265 4.68 -9.88 14.23
CA ASP A 265 5.32 -10.73 15.23
C ASP A 265 5.19 -10.11 16.62
N CYS A 266 4.74 -10.93 17.55
CA CYS A 266 4.61 -10.59 18.97
C CYS A 266 5.25 -11.69 19.84
N VAL A 267 5.00 -11.66 21.13
CA VAL A 267 5.53 -12.65 22.11
C VAL A 267 5.32 -14.11 21.67
N LYS A 268 4.24 -14.42 20.96
CA LYS A 268 3.93 -15.78 20.47
C LYS A 268 4.96 -16.31 19.47
N GLN A 269 5.59 -15.43 18.69
CA GLN A 269 6.57 -15.79 17.67
C GLN A 269 8.01 -15.76 18.19
N HIS A 270 8.38 -14.75 18.98
CA HIS A 270 9.78 -14.54 19.40
C HIS A 270 10.01 -14.64 20.92
N GLY A 271 8.96 -14.80 21.72
CA GLY A 271 9.08 -15.02 23.17
C GLY A 271 9.44 -13.79 24.01
N ILE A 272 9.37 -12.58 23.44
CA ILE A 272 9.75 -11.32 24.11
C ILE A 272 8.48 -10.50 24.34
N ASP A 273 8.17 -10.23 25.60
CA ASP A 273 6.99 -9.45 25.98
C ASP A 273 7.13 -8.00 25.48
N ASN A 274 6.01 -7.41 25.08
CA ASN A 274 5.91 -6.02 24.66
C ASN A 274 6.81 -5.59 23.48
N LEU A 275 7.39 -6.54 22.74
CA LEU A 275 7.99 -6.31 21.44
C LEU A 275 7.01 -6.68 20.34
N ILE A 276 6.77 -5.74 19.41
CA ILE A 276 5.99 -6.00 18.19
C ILE A 276 6.81 -5.61 16.96
N ASN A 277 6.90 -6.52 15.99
CA ASN A 277 7.49 -6.21 14.69
C ASN A 277 6.45 -6.31 13.58
N LEU A 278 6.38 -5.28 12.74
CA LEU A 278 5.50 -5.22 11.57
C LEU A 278 6.34 -5.39 10.30
N PHE A 279 6.41 -6.62 9.78
CA PHE A 279 7.16 -6.93 8.58
C PHE A 279 6.26 -7.02 7.34
N GLY A 280 6.78 -6.62 6.18
CA GLY A 280 6.10 -6.77 4.90
C GLY A 280 4.86 -5.87 4.73
N MET A 281 4.80 -4.75 5.45
CA MET A 281 3.68 -3.80 5.37
C MET A 281 3.66 -3.12 4.00
N GLU A 282 2.83 -3.64 3.11
CA GLU A 282 2.56 -3.12 1.77
C GLU A 282 1.06 -2.91 1.54
N SER A 283 0.60 -2.77 0.31
CA SER A 283 -0.84 -2.68 0.02
C SER A 283 -1.59 -3.95 0.47
N PRO A 284 -2.70 -3.84 1.22
CA PRO A 284 -3.46 -2.62 1.56
C PRO A 284 -3.15 -2.01 2.94
N GLY A 285 -1.91 -1.99 3.38
CA GLY A 285 -1.50 -1.55 4.72
C GLY A 285 -2.03 -0.17 5.12
N LEU A 286 -2.03 0.82 4.20
CA LEU A 286 -2.57 2.16 4.49
C LEU A 286 -4.07 2.10 4.82
N THR A 287 -4.86 1.43 3.97
CA THR A 287 -6.30 1.28 4.18
C THR A 287 -6.62 0.53 5.48
N SER A 288 -5.74 -0.41 5.87
CA SER A 288 -5.90 -1.23 7.07
C SER A 288 -5.24 -0.62 8.32
N SER A 289 -4.56 0.51 8.21
CA SER A 289 -3.67 1.05 9.26
C SER A 289 -4.36 1.23 10.61
N LEU A 290 -5.58 1.73 10.64
CA LEU A 290 -6.35 1.91 11.88
C LEU A 290 -6.72 0.58 12.54
N VAL A 291 -7.07 -0.44 11.76
CA VAL A 291 -7.37 -1.78 12.28
C VAL A 291 -6.11 -2.48 12.75
N ILE A 292 -5.00 -2.32 12.01
CA ILE A 292 -3.70 -2.84 12.42
C ILE A 292 -3.24 -2.20 13.73
N ALA A 293 -3.45 -0.89 13.89
CA ALA A 293 -3.09 -0.17 15.12
C ALA A 293 -3.86 -0.69 16.33
N ASP A 294 -5.18 -0.90 16.21
CA ASP A 294 -5.99 -1.50 17.28
C ASP A 294 -5.49 -2.91 17.61
N TYR A 295 -5.29 -3.75 16.59
CA TYR A 295 -4.77 -5.11 16.80
C TYR A 295 -3.41 -5.10 17.51
N VAL A 296 -2.50 -4.20 17.12
CA VAL A 296 -1.20 -4.05 17.77
C VAL A 296 -1.36 -3.59 19.23
N SER A 297 -2.30 -2.68 19.51
CA SER A 297 -2.55 -2.23 20.89
C SER A 297 -3.11 -3.32 21.80
N GLU A 298 -3.81 -4.32 21.23
CA GLU A 298 -4.29 -5.49 21.97
C GLU A 298 -3.19 -6.53 22.25
N LEU A 299 -2.03 -6.44 21.60
CA LEU A 299 -0.91 -7.35 21.76
C LEU A 299 0.11 -6.89 22.81
N VAL A 300 -0.01 -5.68 23.31
CA VAL A 300 0.85 -5.10 24.35
C VAL A 300 0.05 -4.84 25.62
N ASP A 301 0.62 -5.17 26.77
CA ASP A 301 -0.01 -5.01 28.09
C ASP A 301 0.27 -3.63 28.73
#